data_92c73cee695050a38940b4dc243cd275
#
_entry.id   92c73cee695050a38940b4dc243cd275
#
_cell.length_a   1.000
_cell.length_b   1.000
_cell.length_c   1.000
_cell.angle_alpha   90.00
_cell.angle_beta   90.00
_cell.angle_gamma   90.00
#
_symmetry.space_group_name_H-M   'P 1'
#
loop_
_entity.id
_entity.type
_entity.pdbx_description
1 polymer ?
#
loop_
_entity_poly.entity_id
_entity_poly.type
_entity_poly.pdbx_seq_one_letter_code
_entity_poly.pdbx_strand_id
1 'polypeptide(L)'
;MHSSYTVHSVNDFYAILGGHPDSVKKAVVVIPVTGLQKQRFDSIAAVYLKQTPYDYAFLGMRCGAAAYEILGQLGILPQLSLKKTSKRIFYPKLLRQKLFVKAETNNWTIERQEGSPKRKWEQD
;
A
#
# COMPACT_ATOMS: atom_id res chain seq x y z
N MET A 1 -19.76 -2.81 4.39
CA MET A 1 -19.27 -1.71 3.53
C MET A 1 -18.61 -2.32 2.30
N HIS A 2 -19.01 -1.89 1.12
CA HIS A 2 -18.41 -2.39 -0.11
C HIS A 2 -17.03 -1.81 -0.34
N SER A 3 -16.11 -2.65 -0.75
CA SER A 3 -14.76 -2.25 -1.18
C SER A 3 -14.68 -2.18 -2.69
N SER A 4 -13.86 -1.28 -3.20
CA SER A 4 -13.54 -1.21 -4.61
C SER A 4 -12.08 -0.81 -4.82
N TYR A 5 -11.51 -1.32 -5.91
CA TYR A 5 -10.23 -0.87 -6.42
C TYR A 5 -10.45 0.07 -7.59
N THR A 6 -9.68 1.12 -7.65
CA THR A 6 -9.70 2.10 -8.75
C THR A 6 -8.28 2.42 -9.18
N VAL A 7 -8.14 2.87 -10.40
CA VAL A 7 -6.85 3.33 -10.94
C VAL A 7 -6.90 4.85 -11.12
N HIS A 8 -5.91 5.53 -10.58
CA HIS A 8 -5.75 6.97 -10.70
C HIS A 8 -4.34 7.31 -11.16
N SER A 9 -4.17 8.44 -11.83
CA SER A 9 -2.86 9.05 -11.97
C SER A 9 -2.34 9.49 -10.60
N VAL A 10 -1.02 9.68 -10.45
CA VAL A 10 -0.42 10.13 -9.19
C VAL A 10 -0.99 11.49 -8.77
N ASN A 11 -1.13 12.42 -9.71
CA ASN A 11 -1.67 13.75 -9.41
C ASN A 11 -3.13 13.70 -8.99
N ASP A 12 -3.97 12.92 -9.68
CA ASP A 12 -5.39 12.77 -9.34
C ASP A 12 -5.57 12.11 -7.97
N PHE A 13 -4.74 11.12 -7.64
CA PHE A 13 -4.76 10.48 -6.33
C PHE A 13 -4.53 11.50 -5.20
N TYR A 14 -3.50 12.34 -5.30
CA TYR A 14 -3.22 13.35 -4.28
C TYR A 14 -4.27 14.47 -4.26
N ALA A 15 -4.84 14.84 -5.41
CA ALA A 15 -5.92 15.82 -5.47
C ALA A 15 -7.17 15.36 -4.72
N ILE A 16 -7.55 14.08 -4.83
CA ILE A 16 -8.65 13.45 -4.08
C ILE A 16 -8.41 13.56 -2.57
N LEU A 17 -7.16 13.44 -2.12
CA LEU A 17 -6.77 13.57 -0.71
C LEU A 17 -6.58 15.03 -0.28
N GLY A 18 -6.85 16.00 -1.14
CA GLY A 18 -6.72 17.43 -0.84
C GLY A 18 -5.27 17.93 -0.82
N GLY A 19 -4.36 17.28 -1.53
CA GLY A 19 -2.95 17.60 -1.57
C GLY A 19 -2.35 17.65 -2.97
N HIS A 20 -1.05 17.88 -3.03
CA HIS A 20 -0.24 17.83 -4.25
C HIS A 20 0.97 16.90 -4.01
N PRO A 21 1.45 16.12 -5.02
CA PRO A 21 2.56 15.19 -4.84
C PRO A 21 3.83 15.82 -4.24
N ASP A 22 4.09 17.08 -4.58
CA ASP A 22 5.31 17.78 -4.15
C ASP A 22 5.21 18.43 -2.76
N SER A 23 4.02 18.52 -2.19
CA SER A 23 3.78 19.20 -0.90
C SER A 23 3.39 18.28 0.26
N VAL A 24 3.09 17.01 0.00
CA VAL A 24 2.67 16.06 1.02
C VAL A 24 3.86 15.33 1.65
N LYS A 25 3.75 14.99 2.92
CA LYS A 25 4.68 14.06 3.56
C LYS A 25 4.44 12.66 3.01
N LYS A 26 5.45 12.09 2.41
CA LYS A 26 5.37 10.73 1.81
C LYS A 26 6.67 9.98 1.90
N ALA A 27 6.56 8.67 1.83
CA ALA A 27 7.67 7.77 1.58
C ALA A 27 7.28 6.82 0.46
N VAL A 28 8.16 6.64 -0.51
CA VAL A 28 7.98 5.72 -1.63
C VAL A 28 9.03 4.63 -1.53
N VAL A 29 8.59 3.39 -1.42
CA VAL A 29 9.47 2.23 -1.46
C VAL A 29 9.45 1.69 -2.88
N VAL A 30 10.59 1.72 -3.55
CA VAL A 30 10.73 1.19 -4.91
C VAL A 30 11.12 -0.28 -4.83
N ILE A 31 10.22 -1.15 -5.22
CA ILE A 31 10.38 -2.60 -5.12
C ILE A 31 10.73 -3.16 -6.49
N PRO A 32 11.95 -3.69 -6.71
CA PRO A 32 12.28 -4.39 -7.93
C PRO A 32 11.43 -5.66 -8.08
N VAL A 33 10.87 -5.88 -9.25
CA VAL A 33 10.04 -7.06 -9.51
C VAL A 33 10.52 -7.78 -10.77
N THR A 34 10.29 -9.09 -10.80
CA THR A 34 10.54 -9.91 -12.00
C THR A 34 9.43 -9.72 -13.04
N GLY A 35 9.67 -10.15 -14.28
CA GLY A 35 8.63 -10.16 -15.32
C GLY A 35 7.40 -10.99 -14.91
N LEU A 36 7.61 -12.12 -14.25
CA LEU A 36 6.54 -12.97 -13.73
C LEU A 36 5.72 -12.27 -12.64
N GLN A 37 6.38 -11.58 -11.72
CA GLN A 37 5.69 -10.80 -10.69
C GLN A 37 4.87 -9.67 -11.30
N LYS A 38 5.38 -8.99 -12.34
CA LYS A 38 4.65 -7.95 -13.06
C LYS A 38 3.41 -8.51 -13.75
N GLN A 39 3.53 -9.65 -14.44
CA GLN A 39 2.39 -10.32 -15.06
C GLN A 39 1.35 -10.73 -14.02
N ARG A 40 1.78 -11.26 -12.89
CA ARG A 40 0.89 -11.64 -11.79
C ARG A 40 0.17 -10.43 -11.18
N PHE A 41 0.88 -9.33 -10.99
CA PHE A 41 0.28 -8.07 -10.55
C PHE A 41 -0.79 -7.58 -11.53
N ASP A 42 -0.51 -7.59 -12.83
CA ASP A 42 -1.47 -7.17 -13.85
C ASP A 42 -2.72 -8.06 -13.84
N SER A 43 -2.56 -9.36 -13.63
CA SER A 43 -3.68 -10.31 -13.51
C SER A 43 -4.52 -10.04 -12.26
N ILE A 44 -3.88 -9.81 -11.11
CA ILE A 44 -4.55 -9.45 -9.85
C ILE A 44 -5.33 -8.14 -10.03
N ALA A 45 -4.69 -7.12 -10.60
CA ALA A 45 -5.32 -5.83 -10.84
C ALA A 45 -6.55 -5.96 -11.75
N ALA A 46 -6.47 -6.73 -12.82
CA ALA A 46 -7.59 -6.97 -13.74
C ALA A 46 -8.79 -7.60 -13.03
N VAL A 47 -8.56 -8.56 -12.13
CA VAL A 47 -9.61 -9.21 -11.34
C VAL A 47 -10.19 -8.24 -10.30
N TYR A 48 -9.33 -7.56 -9.53
CA TYR A 48 -9.75 -6.71 -8.41
C TYR A 48 -10.46 -5.43 -8.86
N LEU A 49 -10.15 -4.92 -10.05
CA LEU A 49 -10.88 -3.79 -10.64
C LEU A 49 -12.32 -4.15 -10.99
N LYS A 50 -12.58 -5.43 -11.28
CA LYS A 50 -13.94 -5.93 -11.54
C LYS A 50 -14.68 -6.28 -10.27
N GLN A 51 -14.02 -6.97 -9.35
CA GLN A 51 -14.61 -7.43 -8.10
C GLN A 51 -13.56 -7.60 -7.01
N THR A 52 -13.71 -6.88 -5.92
CA THR A 52 -12.87 -7.02 -4.74
C THR A 52 -13.22 -8.31 -4.02
N PRO A 53 -12.22 -9.13 -3.60
CA PRO A 53 -12.47 -10.44 -2.98
C PRO A 53 -12.90 -10.37 -1.51
N TYR A 54 -13.00 -9.18 -0.92
CA TYR A 54 -13.37 -8.96 0.48
C TYR A 54 -14.06 -7.61 0.65
N ASP A 55 -14.81 -7.46 1.73
CA ASP A 55 -15.37 -6.18 2.13
C ASP A 55 -14.41 -5.40 3.04
N TYR A 56 -14.43 -4.08 2.92
CA TYR A 56 -13.76 -3.21 3.87
C TYR A 56 -14.46 -3.28 5.21
N ALA A 57 -13.69 -3.50 6.27
CA ALA A 57 -14.24 -3.55 7.62
C ALA A 57 -13.28 -2.87 8.61
N PHE A 58 -13.84 -2.15 9.56
CA PHE A 58 -13.04 -1.47 10.59
C PHE A 58 -12.16 -2.44 11.37
N LEU A 59 -12.67 -3.63 11.69
CA LEU A 59 -11.93 -4.70 12.36
C LEU A 59 -11.49 -5.81 11.40
N GLY A 60 -11.41 -5.53 10.11
CA GLY A 60 -11.06 -6.50 9.09
C GLY A 60 -10.05 -5.97 8.08
N MET A 61 -10.34 -6.17 6.79
CA MET A 61 -9.46 -5.70 5.70
C MET A 61 -9.55 -4.18 5.56
N ARG A 62 -8.42 -3.52 5.77
CA ARG A 62 -8.22 -2.07 5.64
C ARG A 62 -7.11 -1.80 4.63
N CYS A 63 -6.84 -0.54 4.33
CA CYS A 63 -5.88 -0.14 3.29
C CYS A 63 -4.52 -0.83 3.38
N GLY A 64 -3.92 -0.87 4.57
CA GLY A 64 -2.62 -1.54 4.77
C GLY A 64 -2.70 -3.04 4.58
N ALA A 65 -3.75 -3.68 5.08
CA ALA A 65 -3.99 -5.11 4.92
C ALA A 65 -4.26 -5.47 3.45
N ALA A 66 -5.01 -4.64 2.73
CA ALA A 66 -5.28 -4.81 1.31
C ALA A 66 -3.99 -4.75 0.47
N ALA A 67 -3.14 -3.78 0.74
CA ALA A 67 -1.83 -3.68 0.08
C ALA A 67 -0.91 -4.86 0.44
N TYR A 68 -0.88 -5.28 1.70
CA TYR A 68 -0.11 -6.45 2.13
C TYR A 68 -0.57 -7.71 1.41
N GLU A 69 -1.86 -7.90 1.25
CA GLU A 69 -2.45 -9.08 0.59
C GLU A 69 -1.94 -9.22 -0.85
N ILE A 70 -1.91 -8.12 -1.60
CA ILE A 70 -1.36 -8.13 -2.96
C ILE A 70 0.15 -8.43 -2.94
N LEU A 71 0.92 -7.79 -2.06
CA LEU A 71 2.36 -8.04 -1.93
C LEU A 71 2.66 -9.48 -1.51
N GLY A 72 1.79 -10.09 -0.70
CA GLY A 72 1.87 -11.51 -0.35
C GLY A 72 1.66 -12.42 -1.55
N GLN A 73 0.68 -12.13 -2.39
CA GLN A 73 0.44 -12.90 -3.62
C GLN A 73 1.60 -12.80 -4.61
N LEU A 74 2.32 -11.67 -4.60
CA LEU A 74 3.52 -11.48 -5.44
C LEU A 74 4.78 -12.13 -4.87
N GLY A 75 4.71 -12.67 -3.66
CA GLY A 75 5.87 -13.26 -2.99
C GLY A 75 6.88 -12.24 -2.46
N ILE A 76 6.52 -10.95 -2.44
CA ILE A 76 7.38 -9.88 -1.90
C ILE A 76 7.37 -9.92 -0.37
N LEU A 77 6.21 -10.20 0.21
CA LEU A 77 6.02 -10.44 1.64
C LEU A 77 5.46 -11.85 1.86
N PRO A 78 5.61 -12.44 3.07
CA PRO A 78 5.03 -13.73 3.36
C PRO A 78 3.51 -13.71 3.17
N GLN A 79 2.98 -14.65 2.38
CA GLN A 79 1.55 -14.74 2.13
C GLN A 79 0.83 -15.24 3.39
N LEU A 80 -0.23 -14.53 3.77
CA LEU A 80 -1.07 -14.87 4.91
C LEU A 80 -2.52 -15.03 4.45
N SER A 81 -3.33 -15.76 5.24
CA SER A 81 -4.78 -15.76 5.04
C SER A 81 -5.35 -14.36 5.25
N LEU A 82 -6.53 -14.07 4.69
CA LEU A 82 -7.19 -12.77 4.86
C LEU A 82 -7.39 -12.44 6.36
N LYS A 83 -7.79 -13.43 7.15
CA LYS A 83 -7.99 -13.26 8.59
C LYS A 83 -6.70 -12.90 9.33
N LYS A 84 -5.58 -13.56 9.00
CA LYS A 84 -4.27 -13.24 9.60
C LYS A 84 -3.77 -11.89 9.14
N THR A 85 -3.94 -11.57 7.86
CA THR A 85 -3.53 -10.27 7.29
C THR A 85 -4.27 -9.13 7.97
N SER A 86 -5.58 -9.22 8.12
CA SER A 86 -6.38 -8.18 8.77
C SER A 86 -5.99 -7.93 10.23
N LYS A 87 -5.59 -9.00 10.95
CA LYS A 87 -5.15 -8.88 12.34
C LYS A 87 -3.73 -8.33 12.48
N ARG A 88 -2.79 -8.80 11.63
CA ARG A 88 -1.37 -8.42 11.72
C ARG A 88 -1.08 -7.04 11.12
N ILE A 89 -1.85 -6.64 10.12
CA ILE A 89 -1.70 -5.35 9.44
C ILE A 89 -2.92 -4.48 9.74
N PHE A 90 -3.21 -4.31 11.00
CA PHE A 90 -4.35 -3.52 11.44
C PHE A 90 -4.19 -2.02 11.09
N TYR A 91 -2.97 -1.50 11.17
CA TYR A 91 -2.65 -0.13 10.81
C TYR A 91 -1.70 -0.08 9.60
N PRO A 92 -1.86 0.91 8.69
CA PRO A 92 -0.91 1.12 7.58
C PRO A 92 0.55 1.27 8.03
N LYS A 93 0.77 1.81 9.22
CA LYS A 93 2.09 1.92 9.84
C LYS A 93 2.81 0.56 9.95
N LEU A 94 2.09 -0.50 10.23
CA LEU A 94 2.67 -1.85 10.35
C LEU A 94 3.19 -2.36 9.00
N LEU A 95 2.47 -2.09 7.91
CA LEU A 95 2.94 -2.40 6.56
C LEU A 95 4.19 -1.57 6.23
N ARG A 96 4.18 -0.28 6.51
CA ARG A 96 5.32 0.62 6.28
C ARG A 96 6.56 0.11 6.97
N GLN A 97 6.47 -0.26 8.24
CA GLN A 97 7.59 -0.80 9.00
C GLN A 97 8.17 -2.06 8.38
N LYS A 98 7.32 -3.00 7.96
CA LYS A 98 7.74 -4.22 7.28
C LYS A 98 8.45 -3.94 5.95
N LEU A 99 7.92 -3.01 5.17
CA LEU A 99 8.52 -2.64 3.88
C LEU A 99 9.85 -1.91 4.07
N PHE A 100 9.99 -1.07 5.08
CA PHE A 100 11.25 -0.38 5.36
C PHE A 100 12.35 -1.37 5.77
N VAL A 101 12.04 -2.32 6.65
CA VAL A 101 12.99 -3.38 7.03
C VAL A 101 13.40 -4.19 5.81
N LYS A 102 12.45 -4.58 4.97
CA LYS A 102 12.71 -5.34 3.74
C LYS A 102 13.57 -4.53 2.75
N ALA A 103 13.28 -3.24 2.61
CA ALA A 103 14.04 -2.35 1.75
C ALA A 103 15.49 -2.21 2.24
N GLU A 104 15.72 -2.06 3.52
CA GLU A 104 17.06 -2.00 4.10
C GLU A 104 17.82 -3.30 3.89
N THR A 105 17.20 -4.44 4.14
CA THR A 105 17.79 -5.77 3.97
C THR A 105 18.16 -6.06 2.51
N ASN A 106 17.35 -5.61 1.55
CA ASN A 106 17.53 -5.90 0.12
C ASN A 106 18.12 -4.73 -0.68
N ASN A 107 18.50 -3.64 -0.02
CA ASN A 107 19.01 -2.43 -0.66
C ASN A 107 18.03 -1.80 -1.68
N TRP A 108 16.74 -1.83 -1.38
CA TRP A 108 15.75 -1.14 -2.19
C TRP A 108 15.78 0.35 -1.93
N THR A 109 15.42 1.13 -2.94
CA THR A 109 15.34 2.58 -2.81
C THR A 109 14.13 3.00 -1.99
N ILE A 110 14.35 3.88 -1.02
CA ILE A 110 13.29 4.57 -0.28
C ILE A 110 13.42 6.05 -0.58
N GLU A 111 12.42 6.62 -1.23
CA GLU A 111 12.32 8.06 -1.50
C GLU A 111 11.46 8.70 -0.42
N ARG A 112 11.98 9.71 0.26
CA ARG A 112 11.28 10.41 1.35
C ARG A 112 11.08 11.87 1.01
N GLN A 113 9.91 12.38 1.37
CA GLN A 113 9.56 13.79 1.26
C GLN A 113 8.87 14.22 2.55
N GLU A 114 9.41 15.26 3.19
CA GLU A 114 8.90 15.74 4.48
C GLU A 114 7.55 16.45 4.36
N GLY A 115 7.29 17.11 3.23
CA GLY A 115 6.08 17.88 3.04
C GLY A 115 6.11 19.20 3.81
N SER A 116 5.01 19.95 3.71
CA SER A 116 4.81 21.19 4.45
C SER A 116 3.97 20.91 5.68
N PRO A 117 4.51 21.02 6.91
CA PRO A 117 3.76 20.75 8.13
C PRO A 117 2.69 21.85 8.32
N LYS A 118 1.45 21.53 8.05
CA LYS A 118 0.31 22.45 8.21
C LYS A 118 -0.51 22.16 9.47
N ARG A 119 -0.29 21.03 10.12
CA ARG A 119 -1.07 20.57 11.27
C ARG A 119 -0.13 20.32 12.45
N LYS A 120 -0.60 20.65 13.65
CA LYS A 120 0.21 20.50 14.86
C LYS A 120 0.75 19.07 15.05
N TRP A 121 -0.08 18.06 14.77
CA TRP A 121 0.31 16.65 14.93
C TRP A 121 1.32 16.16 13.87
N GLU A 122 1.54 16.92 12.79
CA GLU A 122 2.57 16.60 11.79
C GLU A 122 3.97 17.06 12.22
N GLN A 123 4.06 17.85 13.28
CA GLN A 123 5.31 18.40 13.83
C GLN A 123 5.91 17.53 14.95
N ASP A 124 5.17 16.55 15.43
CA ASP A 124 5.60 15.66 16.52
C ASP A 124 6.55 14.56 16.06
#